data_6597bef5ac15ce7bb6e610d3f2cea411
#
_entry.id   6597bef5ac15ce7bb6e610d3f2cea411
#
_cell.length_a   1.000
_cell.length_b   1.000
_cell.length_c   1.000
_cell.angle_alpha   90.00
_cell.angle_beta   90.00
_cell.angle_gamma   90.00
#
_symmetry.space_group_name_H-M   'P 1'
#
loop_
_entity.id
_entity.type
_entity.pdbx_description
1 polymer ?
#
loop_
_entity_poly.entity_id
_entity_poly.type
_entity_poly.pdbx_seq_one_letter_code
_entity_poly.pdbx_strand_id
1 'polypeptide(L)'
;MDSRISGHTGLLALIGSPVGHSGSPAMYNYSFERLGLDYVYVAFDIKVEEVADAIAAMRTFKMRGCNVTMPCKTEVVRYMDELSPAAQIIGAVNTIVNDNGRLTGHITDGEGFVHNLKDHGIDIKGKKITVAGGGGAATAIQVQCALDGAREISIFNIKDAFFERTLKTAEKIRAAVPACVVNVYDIADTARMTEEIASSDIFANATIVGMKPMENESVVKDTSAFRPGLVVADAVYNPEETRLL
;
A
#
# COMPACT_ATOMS: atom_id res chain seq x y z
N MET A 1 14.19 38.95 2.45
CA MET A 1 14.03 37.50 2.73
C MET A 1 12.94 36.99 1.79
N ASP A 2 13.32 36.31 0.73
CA ASP A 2 12.32 35.58 -0.08
C ASP A 2 11.78 34.43 0.77
N SER A 3 10.63 34.68 1.39
CA SER A 3 9.95 33.65 2.14
C SER A 3 9.24 32.72 1.13
N ARG A 4 9.67 31.49 1.04
CA ARG A 4 8.99 30.46 0.21
C ARG A 4 7.52 30.28 0.61
N ILE A 5 7.17 30.59 1.86
CA ILE A 5 5.82 30.45 2.40
C ILE A 5 5.15 31.81 2.52
N SER A 6 3.97 31.94 1.94
CA SER A 6 3.15 33.15 1.94
C SER A 6 1.69 32.84 2.25
N GLY A 7 0.80 33.85 2.23
CA GLY A 7 -0.63 33.66 2.37
C GLY A 7 -1.31 32.92 1.19
N HIS A 8 -0.58 32.66 0.12
CA HIS A 8 -1.04 31.92 -1.05
C HIS A 8 -0.60 30.45 -1.05
N THR A 9 0.39 30.11 -0.20
CA THR A 9 0.95 28.76 -0.14
C THR A 9 -0.09 27.73 0.25
N GLY A 10 -0.26 26.69 -0.58
CA GLY A 10 -1.18 25.59 -0.33
C GLY A 10 -0.70 24.68 0.80
N LEU A 11 -1.62 24.17 1.61
CA LEU A 11 -1.31 23.25 2.71
C LEU A 11 -1.65 21.80 2.33
N LEU A 12 -0.68 20.92 2.57
CA LEU A 12 -0.80 19.47 2.54
C LEU A 12 -0.32 18.89 3.87
N ALA A 13 -0.78 17.71 4.25
CA ALA A 13 -0.41 17.12 5.54
C ALA A 13 -0.34 15.60 5.54
N LEU A 14 0.25 15.07 6.62
CA LEU A 14 0.08 13.71 7.11
C LEU A 14 -0.76 13.76 8.39
N ILE A 15 -1.77 12.91 8.50
CA ILE A 15 -2.51 12.66 9.74
C ILE A 15 -2.36 11.22 10.21
N GLY A 16 -2.28 10.99 11.51
CA GLY A 16 -2.13 9.70 12.18
C GLY A 16 -1.39 9.86 13.50
N SER A 17 -1.14 8.77 14.24
CA SER A 17 -0.47 8.83 15.54
C SER A 17 0.29 7.53 15.85
N PRO A 18 1.57 7.60 16.27
CA PRO A 18 2.41 8.80 16.32
C PRO A 18 3.01 9.13 14.93
N VAL A 19 3.19 10.40 14.61
CA VAL A 19 3.76 10.85 13.31
C VAL A 19 5.07 11.63 13.42
N GLY A 20 5.56 11.87 14.63
CA GLY A 20 6.78 12.67 14.86
C GLY A 20 8.06 12.12 14.23
N HIS A 21 8.09 10.83 13.90
CA HIS A 21 9.22 10.15 13.25
C HIS A 21 9.10 10.11 11.71
N SER A 22 8.00 10.62 11.15
CA SER A 22 7.74 10.54 9.70
C SER A 22 8.73 11.36 8.89
N GLY A 23 9.31 10.74 7.86
CA GLY A 23 10.15 11.43 6.85
C GLY A 23 9.33 12.19 5.78
N SER A 24 8.00 12.02 5.75
CA SER A 24 7.15 12.63 4.71
C SER A 24 7.29 14.15 4.63
N PRO A 25 7.28 14.93 5.74
CA PRO A 25 7.46 16.37 5.66
C PRO A 25 8.76 16.80 4.98
N ALA A 26 9.87 16.15 5.31
CA ALA A 26 11.17 16.45 4.70
C ALA A 26 11.17 16.15 3.19
N MET A 27 10.66 14.96 2.82
CA MET A 27 10.59 14.49 1.44
C MET A 27 9.71 15.41 0.56
N TYR A 28 8.48 15.67 0.99
CA TYR A 28 7.54 16.47 0.20
C TYR A 28 7.98 17.93 0.09
N ASN A 29 8.44 18.57 1.18
CA ASN A 29 8.89 19.96 1.12
C ASN A 29 10.13 20.12 0.24
N TYR A 30 11.07 19.17 0.28
CA TYR A 30 12.20 19.13 -0.64
C TYR A 30 11.73 19.05 -2.11
N SER A 31 10.76 18.15 -2.39
CA SER A 31 10.22 17.97 -3.73
C SER A 31 9.48 19.21 -4.22
N PHE A 32 8.69 19.86 -3.38
CA PHE A 32 7.97 21.10 -3.73
C PHE A 32 8.95 22.22 -4.10
N GLU A 33 10.01 22.37 -3.32
CA GLU A 33 11.05 23.36 -3.62
C GLU A 33 11.72 23.08 -4.97
N ARG A 34 12.11 21.83 -5.23
CA ARG A 34 12.77 21.42 -6.48
C ARG A 34 11.89 21.56 -7.71
N LEU A 35 10.59 21.38 -7.56
CA LEU A 35 9.59 21.46 -8.63
C LEU A 35 8.97 22.86 -8.77
N GLY A 36 9.34 23.82 -7.92
CA GLY A 36 8.77 25.17 -7.92
C GLY A 36 7.27 25.20 -7.55
N LEU A 37 6.81 24.25 -6.73
CA LEU A 37 5.41 24.16 -6.30
C LEU A 37 5.21 24.97 -5.02
N ASP A 38 4.19 25.84 -5.01
CA ASP A 38 3.83 26.66 -3.85
C ASP A 38 2.96 25.87 -2.85
N TYR A 39 3.58 24.86 -2.22
CA TYR A 39 2.97 24.05 -1.18
C TYR A 39 3.88 23.91 0.03
N VAL A 40 3.26 23.67 1.17
CA VAL A 40 3.94 23.24 2.40
C VAL A 40 3.29 21.94 2.89
N TYR A 41 4.12 21.03 3.40
CA TYR A 41 3.68 19.77 3.97
C TYR A 41 4.09 19.68 5.43
N VAL A 42 3.14 19.33 6.29
CA VAL A 42 3.32 19.18 7.72
C VAL A 42 2.74 17.85 8.21
N ALA A 43 3.07 17.43 9.44
CA ALA A 43 2.48 16.25 10.05
C ALA A 43 1.69 16.67 11.30
N PHE A 44 0.48 16.13 11.44
CA PHE A 44 -0.38 16.33 12.60
C PHE A 44 -0.59 15.00 13.32
N ASP A 45 -0.28 14.96 14.60
CA ASP A 45 -0.53 13.81 15.48
C ASP A 45 -2.03 13.78 15.80
N ILE A 46 -2.76 12.91 15.10
CA ILE A 46 -4.23 12.80 15.16
C ILE A 46 -4.59 11.38 15.57
N LYS A 47 -5.33 11.25 16.65
CA LYS A 47 -5.90 9.97 17.11
C LYS A 47 -7.20 9.67 16.38
N VAL A 48 -7.68 8.43 16.52
CA VAL A 48 -8.90 7.96 15.82
C VAL A 48 -10.13 8.79 16.18
N GLU A 49 -10.27 9.16 17.45
CA GLU A 49 -11.38 9.98 17.96
C GLU A 49 -11.39 11.42 17.42
N GLU A 50 -10.25 11.91 16.93
CA GLU A 50 -10.08 13.28 16.43
C GLU A 50 -10.23 13.38 14.90
N VAL A 51 -10.41 12.24 14.22
CA VAL A 51 -10.48 12.20 12.74
C VAL A 51 -11.61 13.07 12.18
N ALA A 52 -12.77 13.11 12.82
CA ALA A 52 -13.89 13.94 12.39
C ALA A 52 -13.51 15.42 12.30
N ASP A 53 -12.88 15.93 13.35
CA ASP A 53 -12.46 17.32 13.44
C ASP A 53 -11.32 17.62 12.47
N ALA A 54 -10.38 16.69 12.29
CA ALA A 54 -9.29 16.82 11.32
C ALA A 54 -9.83 16.92 9.88
N ILE A 55 -10.83 16.13 9.50
CA ILE A 55 -11.45 16.19 8.17
C ILE A 55 -12.28 17.48 8.00
N ALA A 56 -12.98 17.94 9.05
CA ALA A 56 -13.66 19.23 9.02
C ALA A 56 -12.67 20.40 8.86
N ALA A 57 -11.55 20.38 9.58
CA ALA A 57 -10.48 21.34 9.46
C ALA A 57 -9.86 21.35 8.05
N MET A 58 -9.63 20.17 7.46
CA MET A 58 -9.13 20.02 6.09
C MET A 58 -10.02 20.76 5.07
N ARG A 59 -11.34 20.64 5.19
CA ARG A 59 -12.31 21.38 4.36
C ARG A 59 -12.26 22.87 4.62
N THR A 60 -12.25 23.28 5.91
CA THR A 60 -12.27 24.68 6.35
C THR A 60 -11.01 25.44 5.90
N PHE A 61 -9.84 24.82 6.04
CA PHE A 61 -8.57 25.38 5.62
C PHE A 61 -8.30 25.25 4.12
N LYS A 62 -9.23 24.66 3.38
CA LYS A 62 -9.11 24.40 1.93
C LYS A 62 -7.80 23.68 1.59
N MET A 63 -7.39 22.76 2.44
CA MET A 63 -6.21 21.93 2.19
C MET A 63 -6.41 21.17 0.88
N ARG A 64 -5.36 21.09 0.05
CA ARG A 64 -5.43 20.42 -1.26
C ARG A 64 -5.58 18.89 -1.11
N GLY A 65 -5.09 18.35 -0.01
CA GLY A 65 -5.16 16.94 0.31
C GLY A 65 -4.39 16.60 1.57
N CYS A 66 -4.43 15.35 1.97
CA CYS A 66 -3.54 14.83 3.00
C CYS A 66 -3.27 13.34 2.83
N ASN A 67 -2.11 12.89 3.34
CA ASN A 67 -1.88 11.48 3.57
C ASN A 67 -2.43 11.06 4.94
N VAL A 68 -2.76 9.79 5.04
CA VAL A 68 -3.30 9.18 6.26
C VAL A 68 -2.47 7.96 6.62
N THR A 69 -2.02 7.90 7.87
CA THR A 69 -1.32 6.73 8.39
C THR A 69 -2.06 6.10 9.58
N MET A 70 -1.47 5.06 10.15
CA MET A 70 -2.03 4.41 11.35
C MET A 70 -2.25 5.40 12.50
N PRO A 71 -3.30 5.24 13.28
CA PRO A 71 -4.38 4.25 13.18
C PRO A 71 -5.57 4.72 12.32
N CYS A 72 -5.51 5.88 11.64
CA CYS A 72 -6.64 6.60 11.06
C CYS A 72 -7.13 6.07 9.71
N LYS A 73 -6.35 5.21 9.02
CA LYS A 73 -6.62 4.77 7.63
C LYS A 73 -8.03 4.18 7.39
N THR A 74 -8.60 3.48 8.36
CA THR A 74 -9.95 2.89 8.25
C THR A 74 -11.04 3.85 8.69
N GLU A 75 -10.74 4.70 9.67
CA GLU A 75 -11.70 5.64 10.24
C GLU A 75 -12.06 6.75 9.26
N VAL A 76 -11.09 7.27 8.48
CA VAL A 76 -11.32 8.36 7.52
C VAL A 76 -12.28 7.98 6.40
N VAL A 77 -12.45 6.68 6.11
CA VAL A 77 -13.31 6.17 5.02
C VAL A 77 -14.73 6.74 5.08
N ARG A 78 -15.32 6.81 6.26
CA ARG A 78 -16.70 7.28 6.47
C ARG A 78 -16.91 8.78 6.23
N TYR A 79 -15.84 9.53 6.11
CA TYR A 79 -15.87 10.98 5.87
C TYR A 79 -15.57 11.36 4.41
N MET A 80 -15.28 10.38 3.56
CA MET A 80 -15.03 10.61 2.14
C MET A 80 -16.34 10.74 1.36
N ASP A 81 -16.34 11.64 0.39
CA ASP A 81 -17.48 11.78 -0.54
C ASP A 81 -17.41 10.71 -1.62
N GLU A 82 -16.20 10.22 -1.93
CA GLU A 82 -15.93 9.19 -2.91
C GLU A 82 -14.70 8.35 -2.51
N LEU A 83 -14.67 7.11 -2.94
CA LEU A 83 -13.53 6.21 -2.75
C LEU A 83 -13.07 5.66 -4.09
N SER A 84 -11.76 5.57 -4.27
CA SER A 84 -11.20 4.80 -5.40
C SER A 84 -11.59 3.32 -5.31
N PRO A 85 -11.60 2.58 -6.44
CA PRO A 85 -11.94 1.15 -6.43
C PRO A 85 -11.12 0.35 -5.42
N ALA A 86 -9.81 0.59 -5.33
CA ALA A 86 -8.96 -0.08 -4.36
C ALA A 86 -9.35 0.27 -2.91
N ALA A 87 -9.62 1.55 -2.62
CA ALA A 87 -10.04 1.97 -1.28
C ALA A 87 -11.41 1.37 -0.87
N GLN A 88 -12.34 1.21 -1.82
CA GLN A 88 -13.63 0.55 -1.59
C GLN A 88 -13.46 -0.93 -1.22
N ILE A 89 -12.64 -1.67 -1.96
CA ILE A 89 -12.40 -3.10 -1.72
C ILE A 89 -11.71 -3.30 -0.37
N ILE A 90 -10.67 -2.50 -0.10
CA ILE A 90 -9.84 -2.62 1.11
C ILE A 90 -10.58 -2.09 2.35
N GLY A 91 -11.35 -1.01 2.20
CA GLY A 91 -11.98 -0.31 3.32
C GLY A 91 -10.98 0.53 4.11
N ALA A 92 -10.00 1.11 3.44
CA ALA A 92 -8.99 1.98 4.03
C ALA A 92 -8.53 3.04 3.03
N VAL A 93 -8.05 4.17 3.55
CA VAL A 93 -7.54 5.31 2.77
C VAL A 93 -6.19 5.72 3.35
N ASN A 94 -5.19 5.90 2.49
CA ASN A 94 -3.90 6.48 2.86
C ASN A 94 -3.65 7.85 2.22
N THR A 95 -4.48 8.26 1.27
CA THR A 95 -4.36 9.54 0.55
C THR A 95 -5.75 10.11 0.31
N ILE A 96 -5.95 11.37 0.71
CA ILE A 96 -7.18 12.11 0.49
C ILE A 96 -6.87 13.25 -0.48
N VAL A 97 -7.63 13.34 -1.55
CA VAL A 97 -7.62 14.47 -2.49
C VAL A 97 -8.83 15.34 -2.22
N ASN A 98 -8.62 16.64 -2.13
CA ASN A 98 -9.68 17.63 -1.95
C ASN A 98 -9.84 18.47 -3.22
N ASP A 99 -10.88 18.23 -3.97
CA ASP A 99 -11.25 19.02 -5.12
C ASP A 99 -12.42 19.96 -4.77
N ASN A 100 -12.08 21.19 -4.35
CA ASN A 100 -13.05 22.24 -4.00
C ASN A 100 -14.10 21.80 -2.97
N GLY A 101 -13.67 21.04 -1.96
CA GLY A 101 -14.52 20.55 -0.88
C GLY A 101 -15.04 19.13 -1.07
N ARG A 102 -14.93 18.52 -2.27
CA ARG A 102 -15.19 17.10 -2.50
C ARG A 102 -13.96 16.29 -2.15
N LEU A 103 -14.07 15.37 -1.22
CA LEU A 103 -12.99 14.53 -0.74
C LEU A 103 -13.06 13.15 -1.37
N THR A 104 -12.02 12.80 -2.13
CA THR A 104 -11.84 11.44 -2.67
C THR A 104 -10.75 10.72 -1.91
N GLY A 105 -11.09 9.55 -1.37
CA GLY A 105 -10.15 8.70 -0.65
C GLY A 105 -9.52 7.65 -1.54
N HIS A 106 -8.20 7.55 -1.48
CA HIS A 106 -7.39 6.59 -2.24
C HIS A 106 -6.57 5.72 -1.29
N ILE A 107 -6.13 4.57 -1.79
CA ILE A 107 -5.07 3.77 -1.18
C ILE A 107 -4.04 3.45 -2.26
N THR A 108 -2.87 4.04 -2.14
CA THR A 108 -1.87 4.13 -3.21
C THR A 108 -0.69 3.16 -3.02
N ASP A 109 -0.65 2.40 -1.92
CA ASP A 109 0.45 1.46 -1.64
C ASP A 109 0.57 0.39 -2.75
N GLY A 110 -0.55 -0.16 -3.21
CA GLY A 110 -0.60 -1.15 -4.30
C GLY A 110 -0.28 -0.53 -5.67
N GLU A 111 -0.76 0.69 -5.90
CA GLU A 111 -0.48 1.46 -7.12
C GLU A 111 1.03 1.73 -7.26
N GLY A 112 1.69 2.11 -6.15
CA GLY A 112 3.13 2.28 -6.11
C GLY A 112 3.89 1.00 -6.45
N PHE A 113 3.43 -0.16 -5.94
CA PHE A 113 4.02 -1.46 -6.26
C PHE A 113 3.90 -1.79 -7.77
N VAL A 114 2.71 -1.63 -8.34
CA VAL A 114 2.49 -1.92 -9.78
C VAL A 114 3.25 -0.94 -10.68
N HIS A 115 3.30 0.34 -10.30
CA HIS A 115 4.11 1.33 -11.02
C HIS A 115 5.61 0.97 -10.98
N ASN A 116 6.14 0.55 -9.83
CA ASN A 116 7.52 0.11 -9.74
C ASN A 116 7.82 -1.08 -10.66
N LEU A 117 6.93 -2.07 -10.74
CA LEU A 117 7.06 -3.17 -11.70
C LEU A 117 7.12 -2.65 -13.14
N LYS A 118 6.23 -1.70 -13.47
CA LYS A 118 6.10 -1.13 -14.81
C LYS A 118 7.33 -0.32 -15.23
N ASP A 119 7.93 0.43 -14.30
CA ASP A 119 9.17 1.17 -14.52
C ASP A 119 10.34 0.24 -14.82
N HIS A 120 10.26 -1.02 -14.37
CA HIS A 120 11.22 -2.08 -14.70
C HIS A 120 10.78 -2.94 -15.91
N GLY A 121 9.80 -2.48 -16.69
CA GLY A 121 9.33 -3.17 -17.91
C GLY A 121 8.44 -4.39 -17.65
N ILE A 122 7.87 -4.52 -16.45
CA ILE A 122 7.05 -5.66 -16.03
C ILE A 122 5.58 -5.23 -15.99
N ASP A 123 4.76 -5.76 -16.91
CA ASP A 123 3.31 -5.55 -16.90
C ASP A 123 2.62 -6.68 -16.14
N ILE A 124 1.77 -6.31 -15.17
CA ILE A 124 0.99 -7.26 -14.35
C ILE A 124 -0.17 -7.90 -15.13
N LYS A 125 -0.61 -7.29 -16.23
CA LYS A 125 -1.77 -7.73 -17.00
C LYS A 125 -1.58 -9.16 -17.54
N GLY A 126 -2.54 -10.03 -17.22
CA GLY A 126 -2.50 -11.44 -17.61
C GLY A 126 -1.48 -12.29 -16.86
N LYS A 127 -0.76 -11.74 -15.90
CA LYS A 127 0.25 -12.44 -15.11
C LYS A 127 -0.35 -13.19 -13.94
N LYS A 128 0.35 -14.24 -13.51
CA LYS A 128 0.15 -14.87 -12.20
C LYS A 128 1.15 -14.28 -11.22
N ILE A 129 0.65 -13.87 -10.05
CA ILE A 129 1.49 -13.41 -8.95
C ILE A 129 1.23 -14.23 -7.69
N THR A 130 2.31 -14.66 -7.03
CA THR A 130 2.25 -15.21 -5.68
C THR A 130 2.67 -14.12 -4.69
N VAL A 131 1.84 -13.84 -3.69
CA VAL A 131 2.07 -12.80 -2.68
C VAL A 131 2.16 -13.45 -1.30
N ALA A 132 3.28 -13.29 -0.63
CA ALA A 132 3.42 -13.65 0.77
C ALA A 132 3.02 -12.47 1.67
N GLY A 133 2.05 -12.69 2.55
CA GLY A 133 1.53 -11.71 3.50
C GLY A 133 0.03 -11.45 3.39
N GLY A 134 -0.57 -11.03 4.51
CA GLY A 134 -1.98 -10.64 4.62
C GLY A 134 -2.17 -9.31 5.37
N GLY A 135 -1.07 -8.56 5.58
CA GLY A 135 -1.08 -7.23 6.20
C GLY A 135 -1.57 -6.13 5.25
N GLY A 136 -1.48 -4.88 5.69
CA GLY A 136 -1.96 -3.72 4.92
C GLY A 136 -1.30 -3.57 3.54
N ALA A 137 0.03 -3.65 3.48
CA ALA A 137 0.79 -3.57 2.23
C ALA A 137 0.45 -4.75 1.29
N ALA A 138 0.43 -5.98 1.82
CA ALA A 138 0.06 -7.17 1.05
C ALA A 138 -1.35 -7.05 0.46
N THR A 139 -2.33 -6.63 1.27
CA THR A 139 -3.71 -6.41 0.82
C THR A 139 -3.78 -5.38 -0.30
N ALA A 140 -3.04 -4.27 -0.18
CA ALA A 140 -3.01 -3.24 -1.21
C ALA A 140 -2.41 -3.76 -2.54
N ILE A 141 -1.31 -4.51 -2.47
CA ILE A 141 -0.69 -5.16 -3.63
C ILE A 141 -1.66 -6.14 -4.29
N GLN A 142 -2.29 -7.03 -3.51
CA GLN A 142 -3.25 -8.03 -4.01
C GLN A 142 -4.42 -7.37 -4.76
N VAL A 143 -5.04 -6.36 -4.14
CA VAL A 143 -6.18 -5.65 -4.72
C VAL A 143 -5.78 -4.91 -5.99
N GLN A 144 -4.66 -4.19 -5.97
CA GLN A 144 -4.23 -3.42 -7.14
C GLN A 144 -3.84 -4.33 -8.30
N CYS A 145 -3.08 -5.41 -8.04
CA CYS A 145 -2.75 -6.38 -9.08
C CYS A 145 -4.00 -6.97 -9.75
N ALA A 146 -5.05 -7.26 -8.98
CA ALA A 146 -6.32 -7.73 -9.55
C ALA A 146 -6.98 -6.66 -10.42
N LEU A 147 -7.06 -5.41 -9.94
CA LEU A 147 -7.65 -4.28 -10.66
C LEU A 147 -6.91 -3.98 -11.97
N ASP A 148 -5.58 -4.16 -11.99
CA ASP A 148 -4.73 -3.93 -13.16
C ASP A 148 -4.64 -5.15 -14.08
N GLY A 149 -5.46 -6.18 -13.82
CA GLY A 149 -5.69 -7.29 -14.74
C GLY A 149 -4.77 -8.49 -14.55
N ALA A 150 -4.22 -8.73 -13.36
CA ALA A 150 -3.62 -10.02 -13.06
C ALA A 150 -4.63 -11.15 -13.30
N ARG A 151 -4.20 -12.25 -13.94
CA ARG A 151 -5.09 -13.38 -14.19
C ARG A 151 -5.30 -14.26 -12.95
N GLU A 152 -4.29 -14.31 -12.07
CA GLU A 152 -4.30 -15.18 -10.90
C GLU A 152 -3.42 -14.59 -9.78
N ILE A 153 -3.92 -14.66 -8.55
CA ILE A 153 -3.22 -14.24 -7.35
C ILE A 153 -3.26 -15.40 -6.34
N SER A 154 -2.10 -15.91 -5.95
CA SER A 154 -1.94 -16.89 -4.89
C SER A 154 -1.40 -16.21 -3.63
N ILE A 155 -2.22 -16.17 -2.59
CA ILE A 155 -1.92 -15.45 -1.34
C ILE A 155 -1.49 -16.45 -0.28
N PHE A 156 -0.33 -16.22 0.33
CA PHE A 156 0.17 -17.00 1.46
C PHE A 156 0.18 -16.15 2.73
N ASN A 157 -0.55 -16.57 3.75
CA ASN A 157 -0.57 -15.88 5.04
C ASN A 157 -0.48 -16.87 6.20
N ILE A 158 -0.04 -16.39 7.35
CA ILE A 158 -0.03 -17.15 8.60
C ILE A 158 -1.47 -17.48 8.98
N LYS A 159 -1.73 -18.73 9.33
CA LYS A 159 -3.05 -19.21 9.75
C LYS A 159 -3.29 -18.85 11.23
N ASP A 160 -3.43 -17.59 11.49
CA ASP A 160 -3.72 -17.00 12.78
C ASP A 160 -5.08 -16.26 12.79
N ALA A 161 -5.33 -15.43 13.81
CA ALA A 161 -6.54 -14.62 13.89
C ALA A 161 -6.75 -13.64 12.71
N PHE A 162 -5.70 -13.31 11.95
CA PHE A 162 -5.77 -12.45 10.77
C PHE A 162 -6.02 -13.22 9.47
N PHE A 163 -5.96 -14.54 9.49
CA PHE A 163 -6.20 -15.35 8.29
C PHE A 163 -7.62 -15.17 7.73
N GLU A 164 -8.62 -15.11 8.60
CA GLU A 164 -10.01 -14.82 8.22
C GLU A 164 -10.14 -13.46 7.50
N ARG A 165 -9.35 -12.48 7.87
CA ARG A 165 -9.32 -11.18 7.18
C ARG A 165 -8.78 -11.33 5.75
N THR A 166 -7.77 -12.17 5.57
CA THR A 166 -7.22 -12.47 4.23
C THR A 166 -8.25 -13.18 3.36
N LEU A 167 -8.98 -14.15 3.90
CA LEU A 167 -10.07 -14.82 3.19
C LEU A 167 -11.16 -13.83 2.75
N LYS A 168 -11.61 -12.96 3.65
CA LYS A 168 -12.59 -11.91 3.32
C LYS A 168 -12.09 -10.93 2.26
N THR A 169 -10.80 -10.61 2.28
CA THR A 169 -10.20 -9.77 1.23
C THR A 169 -10.23 -10.49 -0.12
N ALA A 170 -9.85 -11.76 -0.16
CA ALA A 170 -9.91 -12.57 -1.38
C ALA A 170 -11.35 -12.67 -1.94
N GLU A 171 -12.36 -12.82 -1.07
CA GLU A 171 -13.77 -12.81 -1.48
C GLU A 171 -14.17 -11.45 -2.10
N LYS A 172 -13.77 -10.34 -1.50
CA LYS A 172 -14.02 -9.00 -2.05
C LYS A 172 -13.34 -8.80 -3.41
N ILE A 173 -12.10 -9.28 -3.57
CA ILE A 173 -11.40 -9.21 -4.86
C ILE A 173 -12.14 -10.03 -5.91
N ARG A 174 -12.52 -11.28 -5.62
CA ARG A 174 -13.28 -12.13 -6.54
C ARG A 174 -14.61 -11.50 -6.95
N ALA A 175 -15.30 -10.83 -6.01
CA ALA A 175 -16.55 -10.14 -6.29
C ALA A 175 -16.36 -8.90 -7.18
N ALA A 176 -15.31 -8.12 -6.94
CA ALA A 176 -15.02 -6.89 -7.67
C ALA A 176 -14.36 -7.15 -9.04
N VAL A 177 -13.52 -8.19 -9.14
CA VAL A 177 -12.75 -8.54 -10.35
C VAL A 177 -12.93 -10.04 -10.67
N PRO A 178 -14.10 -10.48 -11.18
CA PRO A 178 -14.38 -11.90 -11.42
C PRO A 178 -13.44 -12.57 -12.43
N ALA A 179 -12.74 -11.80 -13.24
CA ALA A 179 -11.75 -12.30 -14.20
C ALA A 179 -10.43 -12.73 -13.54
N CYS A 180 -10.17 -12.33 -12.29
CA CYS A 180 -8.97 -12.68 -11.56
C CYS A 180 -9.23 -13.88 -10.64
N VAL A 181 -8.48 -14.96 -10.83
CA VAL A 181 -8.51 -16.11 -9.91
C VAL A 181 -7.72 -15.77 -8.66
N VAL A 182 -8.33 -15.92 -7.48
CA VAL A 182 -7.65 -15.61 -6.21
C VAL A 182 -7.70 -16.82 -5.30
N ASN A 183 -6.55 -17.31 -4.86
CA ASN A 183 -6.40 -18.43 -3.95
C ASN A 183 -5.71 -17.99 -2.65
N VAL A 184 -6.07 -18.61 -1.53
CA VAL A 184 -5.47 -18.30 -0.22
C VAL A 184 -4.98 -19.61 0.40
N TYR A 185 -3.73 -19.59 0.84
CA TYR A 185 -3.02 -20.74 1.40
C TYR A 185 -2.37 -20.40 2.74
N ASP A 186 -2.13 -21.42 3.54
CA ASP A 186 -1.30 -21.30 4.75
C ASP A 186 0.17 -21.13 4.35
N ILE A 187 0.85 -20.12 4.87
CA ILE A 187 2.27 -19.89 4.62
C ILE A 187 3.17 -21.02 5.16
N ALA A 188 2.65 -21.81 6.11
CA ALA A 188 3.34 -23.00 6.62
C ALA A 188 3.38 -24.17 5.61
N ASP A 189 2.51 -24.15 4.59
CA ASP A 189 2.54 -25.13 3.49
C ASP A 189 3.63 -24.72 2.47
N THR A 190 4.86 -25.04 2.82
CA THR A 190 6.04 -24.71 2.02
C THR A 190 6.05 -25.43 0.67
N ALA A 191 5.52 -26.64 0.61
CA ALA A 191 5.43 -27.42 -0.64
C ALA A 191 4.49 -26.71 -1.62
N ARG A 192 3.31 -26.32 -1.16
CA ARG A 192 2.37 -25.53 -1.98
C ARG A 192 2.97 -24.17 -2.38
N MET A 193 3.69 -23.51 -1.48
CA MET A 193 4.35 -22.23 -1.81
C MET A 193 5.37 -22.42 -2.94
N THR A 194 6.18 -23.47 -2.90
CA THR A 194 7.14 -23.80 -3.95
C THR A 194 6.44 -24.04 -5.30
N GLU A 195 5.34 -24.80 -5.33
CA GLU A 195 4.54 -25.06 -6.53
C GLU A 195 3.95 -23.77 -7.12
N GLU A 196 3.36 -22.92 -6.25
CA GLU A 196 2.74 -21.67 -6.68
C GLU A 196 3.77 -20.67 -7.22
N ILE A 197 4.95 -20.55 -6.58
CA ILE A 197 6.05 -19.72 -7.07
C ILE A 197 6.57 -20.25 -8.41
N ALA A 198 6.78 -21.55 -8.55
CA ALA A 198 7.28 -22.15 -9.78
C ALA A 198 6.36 -21.91 -10.98
N SER A 199 5.05 -21.76 -10.76
CA SER A 199 4.06 -21.47 -11.80
C SER A 199 3.75 -19.98 -11.96
N SER A 200 4.35 -19.10 -11.12
CA SER A 200 4.10 -17.65 -11.15
C SER A 200 5.03 -16.92 -12.11
N ASP A 201 4.56 -15.80 -12.62
CA ASP A 201 5.38 -14.82 -13.33
C ASP A 201 6.10 -13.89 -12.34
N ILE A 202 5.46 -13.63 -11.19
CA ILE A 202 5.97 -12.72 -10.16
C ILE A 202 5.78 -13.37 -8.79
N PHE A 203 6.79 -13.25 -7.93
CA PHE A 203 6.68 -13.50 -6.49
C PHE A 203 6.92 -12.19 -5.73
N ALA A 204 6.06 -11.86 -4.78
CA ALA A 204 6.18 -10.66 -3.96
C ALA A 204 6.16 -11.03 -2.47
N ASN A 205 7.20 -10.62 -1.74
CA ASN A 205 7.20 -10.60 -0.28
C ASN A 205 6.57 -9.30 0.22
N ALA A 206 5.48 -9.40 0.92
CA ALA A 206 4.82 -8.28 1.61
C ALA A 206 4.56 -8.61 3.09
N THR A 207 5.44 -9.46 3.65
CA THR A 207 5.53 -9.74 5.08
C THR A 207 6.55 -8.83 5.75
N ILE A 208 6.73 -8.99 7.06
CA ILE A 208 7.81 -8.35 7.82
C ILE A 208 9.13 -9.16 7.80
N VAL A 209 9.14 -10.34 7.18
CA VAL A 209 10.35 -11.18 7.09
C VAL A 209 11.34 -10.53 6.14
N GLY A 210 12.56 -10.35 6.60
CA GLY A 210 13.61 -9.60 5.90
C GLY A 210 13.89 -8.23 6.50
N MET A 211 13.02 -7.70 7.39
CA MET A 211 13.29 -6.49 8.17
C MET A 211 13.55 -6.82 9.64
N LYS A 212 14.14 -5.89 10.39
CA LYS A 212 14.42 -6.07 11.84
C LYS A 212 13.15 -6.44 12.63
N PRO A 213 13.24 -7.45 13.51
CA PRO A 213 14.43 -8.22 13.93
C PRO A 213 14.72 -9.48 13.10
N MET A 214 14.07 -9.68 11.95
CA MET A 214 14.17 -10.88 11.10
C MET A 214 14.96 -10.63 9.81
N GLU A 215 15.91 -9.72 9.82
CA GLU A 215 16.72 -9.33 8.66
C GLU A 215 17.55 -10.47 8.05
N ASN A 216 17.83 -11.51 8.83
CA ASN A 216 18.58 -12.69 8.38
C ASN A 216 17.67 -13.84 7.91
N GLU A 217 16.37 -13.59 7.80
CA GLU A 217 15.40 -14.60 7.38
C GLU A 217 14.85 -14.31 5.98
N SER A 218 14.38 -15.37 5.31
CA SER A 218 13.62 -15.29 4.07
C SER A 218 12.29 -15.99 4.26
N VAL A 219 11.22 -15.43 3.69
CA VAL A 219 9.91 -16.06 3.66
C VAL A 219 9.89 -17.32 2.79
N VAL A 220 10.75 -17.37 1.76
CA VAL A 220 10.94 -18.54 0.90
C VAL A 220 12.07 -19.37 1.49
N LYS A 221 11.76 -20.61 1.85
CA LYS A 221 12.74 -21.57 2.43
C LYS A 221 13.38 -22.45 1.36
N ASP A 222 12.65 -22.75 0.28
CA ASP A 222 13.11 -23.56 -0.84
C ASP A 222 13.17 -22.70 -2.11
N THR A 223 14.39 -22.38 -2.54
CA THR A 223 14.65 -21.57 -3.73
C THR A 223 14.61 -22.37 -5.04
N SER A 224 14.34 -23.68 -4.99
CA SER A 224 14.23 -24.53 -6.19
C SER A 224 13.12 -24.08 -7.16
N ALA A 225 12.12 -23.35 -6.63
CA ALA A 225 11.06 -22.73 -7.44
C ALA A 225 11.52 -21.51 -8.25
N PHE A 226 12.69 -20.94 -7.94
CA PHE A 226 13.22 -19.78 -8.63
C PHE A 226 13.80 -20.20 -9.96
N ARG A 227 13.24 -19.67 -11.03
CA ARG A 227 13.59 -20.02 -12.41
C ARG A 227 13.95 -18.75 -13.20
N PRO A 228 14.71 -18.86 -14.26
CA PRO A 228 14.89 -17.74 -15.19
C PRO A 228 13.54 -17.18 -15.64
N GLY A 229 13.41 -15.86 -15.56
CA GLY A 229 12.18 -15.14 -15.93
C GLY A 229 11.15 -14.98 -14.81
N LEU A 230 11.35 -15.60 -13.62
CA LEU A 230 10.60 -15.21 -12.43
C LEU A 230 11.05 -13.83 -11.97
N VAL A 231 10.09 -12.93 -11.78
CA VAL A 231 10.34 -11.65 -11.11
C VAL A 231 10.17 -11.85 -9.61
N VAL A 232 11.16 -11.43 -8.84
CA VAL A 232 11.10 -11.42 -7.37
C VAL A 232 11.04 -9.98 -6.91
N ALA A 233 10.02 -9.63 -6.13
CA ALA A 233 9.84 -8.30 -5.56
C ALA A 233 9.74 -8.39 -4.03
N ASP A 234 10.35 -7.44 -3.34
CA ASP A 234 10.27 -7.34 -1.89
C ASP A 234 9.74 -5.98 -1.47
N ALA A 235 8.68 -5.94 -0.66
CA ALA A 235 8.15 -4.71 -0.10
C ALA A 235 8.97 -4.22 1.11
N VAL A 236 9.90 -5.03 1.62
CA VAL A 236 10.88 -4.61 2.62
C VAL A 236 11.94 -3.76 1.92
N TYR A 237 12.14 -2.54 2.41
CA TYR A 237 13.13 -1.58 1.88
C TYR A 237 14.23 -1.21 2.89
N ASN A 238 14.16 -1.76 4.08
CA ASN A 238 15.20 -1.59 5.11
C ASN A 238 15.40 -2.92 5.86
N PRO A 239 16.53 -3.63 5.59
CA PRO A 239 17.70 -3.24 4.79
C PRO A 239 17.36 -3.07 3.30
N GLU A 240 18.24 -2.39 2.57
CA GLU A 240 18.11 -2.15 1.13
C GLU A 240 18.16 -3.46 0.32
N GLU A 241 18.97 -4.41 0.74
CA GLU A 241 19.07 -5.76 0.20
C GLU A 241 18.66 -6.77 1.27
N THR A 242 17.59 -7.50 1.04
CA THR A 242 17.10 -8.54 1.94
C THR A 242 17.69 -9.91 1.58
N ARG A 243 17.56 -10.88 2.49
CA ARG A 243 17.98 -12.25 2.18
C ARG A 243 17.16 -12.90 1.06
N LEU A 244 16.02 -12.37 0.70
CA LEU A 244 15.18 -12.85 -0.41
C LEU A 244 15.77 -12.42 -1.76
N LEU A 245 16.29 -11.21 -1.86
CA LEU A 245 16.93 -10.62 -3.04
C LEU A 245 18.41 -10.97 -3.10
#